data_22ef1bdb7eced446d5f1ee54a3eb7047
#
_entry.id   22ef1bdb7eced446d5f1ee54a3eb7047
#
_cell.length_a   1.000
_cell.length_b   1.000
_cell.length_c   1.000
_cell.angle_alpha   90.00
_cell.angle_beta   90.00
_cell.angle_gamma   90.00
#
_symmetry.space_group_name_H-M   'P 1'
#
loop_
_entity.id
_entity.type
_entity.pdbx_description
1 polymer ?
#
loop_
_entity_poly.entity_id
_entity_poly.type
_entity_poly.pdbx_seq_one_letter_code
_entity_poly.pdbx_strand_id
1 'polypeptide(L)'
;EIEEAAAVDGASIWMTLRRIVFPLLGPGMAAVGVLTFLFSWSDYLFAVVLTSSEATPVTVGAANFVTSYGVRWGDISAAVCLSVLPPLVFATAAQKFLVKGLSSGAVKG
;
A
#
# COMPACT_ATOMS: atom_id res chain seq x y z
N GLU A 1 -10.51 -27.05 1.04
CA GLU A 1 -10.74 -27.97 -0.12
C GLU A 1 -9.51 -28.09 -1.03
N ILE A 2 -8.89 -26.96 -1.47
CA ILE A 2 -7.70 -26.99 -2.36
C ILE A 2 -6.48 -27.58 -1.63
N GLU A 3 -6.29 -27.24 -0.36
CA GLU A 3 -5.20 -27.77 0.46
C GLU A 3 -5.40 -29.25 0.78
N GLU A 4 -6.64 -29.68 1.01
CA GLU A 4 -6.98 -31.08 1.24
C GLU A 4 -6.76 -31.93 -0.02
N ALA A 5 -7.14 -31.41 -1.19
CA ALA A 5 -6.87 -32.06 -2.45
C ALA A 5 -5.37 -32.24 -2.71
N ALA A 6 -4.59 -31.19 -2.45
CA ALA A 6 -3.13 -31.25 -2.58
C ALA A 6 -2.49 -32.23 -1.61
N ALA A 7 -3.03 -32.38 -0.39
CA ALA A 7 -2.58 -33.36 0.58
C ALA A 7 -2.84 -34.79 0.13
N VAL A 8 -3.99 -35.04 -0.51
CA VAL A 8 -4.33 -36.36 -1.09
C VAL A 8 -3.36 -36.71 -2.22
N ASP A 9 -2.93 -35.72 -3.01
CA ASP A 9 -1.95 -35.89 -4.08
C ASP A 9 -0.50 -36.01 -3.57
N GLY A 10 -0.28 -36.05 -2.25
CA GLY A 10 1.02 -36.22 -1.62
C GLY A 10 1.90 -34.97 -1.58
N ALA A 11 1.35 -33.80 -1.84
CA ALA A 11 2.09 -32.55 -1.76
C ALA A 11 2.40 -32.20 -0.29
N SER A 12 3.63 -31.78 0.00
CA SER A 12 3.97 -31.25 1.30
C SER A 12 3.32 -29.89 1.53
N ILE A 13 3.05 -29.52 2.79
CA ILE A 13 2.48 -28.22 3.18
C ILE A 13 3.26 -27.06 2.54
N TRP A 14 4.58 -27.14 2.51
CA TRP A 14 5.42 -26.10 1.90
C TRP A 14 5.27 -26.04 0.37
N MET A 15 5.11 -27.17 -0.28
CA MET A 15 4.86 -27.24 -1.72
C MET A 15 3.48 -26.67 -2.06
N THR A 16 2.45 -27.03 -1.31
CA THR A 16 1.08 -26.52 -1.45
C THR A 16 1.06 -24.99 -1.27
N LEU A 17 1.68 -24.48 -0.23
CA LEU A 17 1.77 -23.05 0.05
C LEU A 17 2.41 -22.29 -1.13
N ARG A 18 3.59 -22.74 -1.58
CA ARG A 18 4.37 -22.03 -2.58
C ARG A 18 3.84 -22.17 -4.00
N ARG A 19 3.30 -23.34 -4.37
CA ARG A 19 2.87 -23.62 -5.75
C ARG A 19 1.39 -23.39 -6.01
N ILE A 20 0.57 -23.45 -4.98
CA ILE A 20 -0.88 -23.35 -5.11
C ILE A 20 -1.39 -22.08 -4.42
N VAL A 21 -1.15 -21.95 -3.12
CA VAL A 21 -1.75 -20.88 -2.30
C VAL A 21 -1.18 -19.50 -2.65
N PHE A 22 0.14 -19.35 -2.72
CA PHE A 22 0.77 -18.07 -3.05
C PHE A 22 0.37 -17.51 -4.43
N PRO A 23 0.39 -18.29 -5.51
CA PRO A 23 -0.06 -17.79 -6.81
C PRO A 23 -1.56 -17.43 -6.83
N LEU A 24 -2.37 -18.19 -6.11
CA LEU A 24 -3.81 -17.95 -6.01
C LEU A 24 -4.15 -16.68 -5.23
N LEU A 25 -3.42 -16.44 -4.13
CA LEU A 25 -3.60 -15.25 -3.30
C LEU A 25 -2.89 -14.01 -3.85
N GLY A 26 -1.99 -14.16 -4.81
CA GLY A 26 -1.15 -13.09 -5.35
C GLY A 26 -1.91 -11.80 -5.69
N PRO A 27 -2.99 -11.85 -6.48
CA PRO A 27 -3.77 -10.66 -6.82
C PRO A 27 -4.40 -9.98 -5.60
N GLY A 28 -4.93 -10.78 -4.66
CA GLY A 28 -5.51 -10.26 -3.41
C GLY A 28 -4.45 -9.62 -2.51
N MET A 29 -3.31 -10.27 -2.35
CA MET A 29 -2.19 -9.73 -1.57
C MET A 29 -1.66 -8.43 -2.17
N ALA A 30 -1.59 -8.33 -3.51
CA ALA A 30 -1.18 -7.11 -4.17
C ALA A 30 -2.18 -5.96 -3.93
N ALA A 31 -3.48 -6.24 -3.98
CA ALA A 31 -4.52 -5.25 -3.69
C ALA A 31 -4.43 -4.73 -2.25
N VAL A 32 -4.31 -5.63 -1.28
CA VAL A 32 -4.14 -5.27 0.14
C VAL A 32 -2.84 -4.49 0.34
N GLY A 33 -1.75 -4.90 -0.29
CA GLY A 33 -0.46 -4.22 -0.23
C GLY A 33 -0.52 -2.78 -0.73
N VAL A 34 -1.23 -2.53 -1.84
CA VAL A 34 -1.44 -1.17 -2.36
C VAL A 34 -2.24 -0.32 -1.39
N LEU A 35 -3.35 -0.84 -0.86
CA LEU A 35 -4.18 -0.12 0.09
C LEU A 35 -3.40 0.21 1.37
N THR A 36 -2.69 -0.76 1.92
CA THR A 36 -1.84 -0.56 3.11
C THR A 36 -0.77 0.50 2.85
N PHE A 37 -0.13 0.45 1.69
CA PHE A 37 0.84 1.47 1.30
C PHE A 37 0.21 2.87 1.24
N LEU A 38 -0.95 3.02 0.61
CA LEU A 38 -1.64 4.31 0.51
C LEU A 38 -2.06 4.85 1.88
N PHE A 39 -2.59 4.00 2.76
CA PHE A 39 -2.94 4.39 4.13
C PHE A 39 -1.70 4.81 4.93
N SER A 40 -0.64 4.02 4.87
CA SER A 40 0.62 4.33 5.56
C SER A 40 1.29 5.60 5.00
N TRP A 41 1.22 5.81 3.69
CA TRP A 41 1.76 7.02 3.05
C TRP A 41 1.03 8.28 3.46
N SER A 42 -0.29 8.19 3.67
CA SER A 42 -1.15 9.31 4.05
C SER A 42 -1.18 9.55 5.57
N ASP A 43 -0.48 8.75 6.35
CA ASP A 43 -0.49 8.87 7.80
C ASP A 43 0.18 10.18 8.24
N TYR A 44 -0.57 11.01 8.93
CA TYR A 44 -0.11 12.27 9.49
C TYR A 44 -0.15 12.27 11.01
N LEU A 45 -1.21 11.77 11.58
CA LEU A 45 -1.56 11.93 12.99
C LEU A 45 -0.58 11.21 13.92
N PHE A 46 -0.30 9.95 13.65
CA PHE A 46 0.69 9.19 14.41
C PHE A 46 2.11 9.67 14.10
N ALA A 47 2.35 10.03 12.84
CA ALA A 47 3.65 10.51 12.42
C ALA A 47 4.04 11.81 13.13
N VAL A 48 3.16 12.80 13.25
CA VAL A 48 3.46 14.08 13.91
C VAL A 48 3.74 13.92 15.40
N VAL A 49 3.14 12.90 16.04
CA VAL A 49 3.33 12.63 17.47
C VAL A 49 4.58 11.81 17.75
N LEU A 50 4.88 10.85 16.87
CA LEU A 50 5.91 9.84 17.13
C LEU A 50 7.24 10.14 16.44
N THR A 51 7.25 11.01 15.43
CA THR A 51 8.50 11.31 14.69
C THR A 51 9.11 12.62 15.12
N SER A 52 10.44 12.65 15.13
CA SER A 52 11.25 13.83 15.38
C SER A 52 11.88 14.34 14.08
N SER A 53 12.73 15.37 14.18
CA SER A 53 13.41 16.02 13.05
C SER A 53 14.25 15.08 12.17
N GLU A 54 14.67 13.94 12.68
CA GLU A 54 15.54 13.01 11.94
C GLU A 54 14.77 12.01 11.06
N ALA A 55 13.48 11.79 11.33
CA ALA A 55 12.66 10.80 10.61
C ALA A 55 11.25 11.36 10.34
N THR A 56 11.17 12.47 9.62
CA THR A 56 9.91 13.16 9.36
C THR A 56 9.29 12.71 8.03
N PRO A 57 8.11 12.08 8.04
CA PRO A 57 7.37 11.77 6.81
C PRO A 57 7.01 13.03 6.03
N VAL A 58 6.80 12.87 4.72
CA VAL A 58 6.50 13.98 3.81
C VAL A 58 5.23 14.75 4.18
N THR A 59 4.24 14.07 4.74
CA THR A 59 2.99 14.66 5.23
C THR A 59 3.22 15.64 6.39
N VAL A 60 4.10 15.29 7.31
CA VAL A 60 4.49 16.16 8.44
C VAL A 60 5.44 17.25 7.96
N GLY A 61 6.39 16.93 7.07
CA GLY A 61 7.32 17.89 6.49
C GLY A 61 6.61 19.01 5.73
N ALA A 62 5.56 18.71 5.00
CA ALA A 62 4.75 19.72 4.30
C ALA A 62 4.08 20.72 5.26
N ALA A 63 3.69 20.28 6.46
CA ALA A 63 3.09 21.16 7.46
C ALA A 63 4.10 22.20 8.03
N ASN A 64 5.40 21.93 7.96
CA ASN A 64 6.44 22.86 8.44
C ASN A 64 6.55 24.15 7.61
N PHE A 65 5.94 24.20 6.43
CA PHE A 65 5.84 25.42 5.63
C PHE A 65 4.75 26.39 6.10
N VAL A 66 3.95 25.99 7.10
CA VAL A 66 3.05 26.87 7.84
C VAL A 66 3.81 27.45 9.01
N THR A 67 4.17 28.73 8.93
CA THR A 67 5.00 29.40 9.94
C THR A 67 4.22 30.49 10.65
N SER A 68 4.74 30.96 11.78
CA SER A 68 4.18 32.10 12.51
C SER A 68 4.19 33.41 11.71
N TYR A 69 4.99 33.50 10.66
CA TYR A 69 5.11 34.66 9.78
C TYR A 69 4.20 34.56 8.53
N GLY A 70 3.49 33.47 8.38
CA GLY A 70 2.59 33.23 7.27
C GLY A 70 2.73 31.83 6.65
N VAL A 71 1.90 31.57 5.66
CA VAL A 71 1.86 30.28 4.94
C VAL A 71 2.67 30.42 3.65
N ARG A 72 3.66 29.56 3.47
CA ARG A 72 4.47 29.48 2.25
C ARG A 72 3.78 28.63 1.20
N TRP A 73 2.78 29.18 0.53
CA TRP A 73 1.91 28.47 -0.40
C TRP A 73 2.67 27.79 -1.56
N GLY A 74 3.71 28.43 -2.09
CA GLY A 74 4.53 27.87 -3.16
C GLY A 74 5.25 26.59 -2.74
N ASP A 75 5.86 26.60 -1.55
CA ASP A 75 6.60 25.45 -1.03
C ASP A 75 5.67 24.31 -0.66
N ILE A 76 4.50 24.62 -0.06
CA ILE A 76 3.47 23.62 0.22
C ILE A 76 2.99 22.96 -1.06
N SER A 77 2.68 23.76 -2.10
CA SER A 77 2.23 23.26 -3.39
C SER A 77 3.28 22.34 -4.04
N ALA A 78 4.55 22.73 -4.00
CA ALA A 78 5.63 21.93 -4.52
C ALA A 78 5.79 20.62 -3.73
N ALA A 79 5.75 20.67 -2.40
CA ALA A 79 5.82 19.49 -1.55
C ALA A 79 4.66 18.51 -1.81
N VAL A 80 3.44 19.03 -1.94
CA VAL A 80 2.24 18.22 -2.25
C VAL A 80 2.37 17.58 -3.63
N CYS A 81 2.78 18.33 -4.66
CA CYS A 81 2.99 17.77 -6.00
C CYS A 81 4.03 16.63 -5.99
N LEU A 82 5.14 16.82 -5.31
CA LEU A 82 6.17 15.78 -5.18
C LEU A 82 5.66 14.57 -4.38
N SER A 83 4.84 14.81 -3.36
CA SER A 83 4.29 13.76 -2.49
C SER A 83 3.30 12.84 -3.22
N VAL A 84 2.64 13.33 -4.26
CA VAL A 84 1.69 12.55 -5.05
C VAL A 84 2.39 11.58 -6.01
N LEU A 85 3.62 11.87 -6.44
CA LEU A 85 4.33 11.07 -7.44
C LEU A 85 4.56 9.61 -7.01
N PRO A 86 5.10 9.28 -5.81
CA PRO A 86 5.31 7.89 -5.42
C PRO A 86 4.03 7.06 -5.36
N PRO A 87 2.93 7.52 -4.70
CA PRO A 87 1.66 6.81 -4.73
C PRO A 87 1.09 6.61 -6.13
N LEU A 88 1.20 7.63 -6.98
CA LEU A 88 0.70 7.56 -8.36
C LEU A 88 1.45 6.50 -9.18
N VAL A 89 2.78 6.50 -9.12
CA VAL A 89 3.61 5.48 -9.79
C VAL A 89 3.28 4.09 -9.26
N PHE A 90 3.16 3.95 -7.95
CA PHE A 90 2.85 2.66 -7.33
C PHE A 90 1.45 2.17 -7.70
N ALA A 91 0.44 3.04 -7.68
CA ALA A 91 -0.94 2.72 -8.06
C ALA A 91 -1.05 2.32 -9.54
N THR A 92 -0.39 3.05 -10.44
CA THR A 92 -0.39 2.71 -11.88
C THR A 92 0.33 1.40 -12.18
N ALA A 93 1.43 1.11 -11.51
CA ALA A 93 2.13 -0.16 -11.64
C ALA A 93 1.30 -1.34 -11.10
N ALA A 94 0.55 -1.12 -10.03
CA ALA A 94 -0.23 -2.14 -9.34
C ALA A 94 -1.69 -2.28 -9.84
N GLN A 95 -2.18 -1.37 -10.69
CA GLN A 95 -3.59 -1.34 -11.13
C GLN A 95 -4.08 -2.67 -11.72
N LYS A 96 -3.22 -3.38 -12.46
CA LYS A 96 -3.54 -4.68 -13.05
C LYS A 96 -3.81 -5.76 -11.98
N PHE A 97 -3.15 -5.67 -10.84
CA PHE A 97 -3.35 -6.58 -9.71
C PHE A 97 -4.57 -6.18 -8.88
N LEU A 98 -4.80 -4.87 -8.73
CA LEU A 98 -5.98 -4.31 -8.06
C LEU A 98 -7.28 -4.77 -8.75
N VAL A 99 -7.36 -4.62 -10.07
CA VAL A 99 -8.54 -5.04 -10.85
C VAL A 99 -8.78 -6.53 -10.69
N LYS A 100 -7.74 -7.36 -10.80
CA LYS A 100 -7.85 -8.82 -10.61
C LYS A 100 -8.26 -9.19 -9.19
N GLY A 101 -7.67 -8.54 -8.17
CA GLY A 101 -7.96 -8.82 -6.76
C GLY A 101 -9.39 -8.44 -6.36
N LEU A 102 -9.88 -7.29 -6.82
CA LEU A 102 -11.23 -6.82 -6.53
C LEU A 102 -12.29 -7.64 -7.28
N SER A 103 -12.03 -8.00 -8.54
CA SER A 103 -12.98 -8.80 -9.33
C SER A 103 -13.11 -10.23 -8.82
N SER A 104 -12.03 -10.85 -8.36
CA SER A 104 -12.10 -12.19 -7.77
C SER A 104 -12.84 -12.24 -6.44
N GLY A 105 -12.84 -11.13 -5.68
CA GLY A 105 -13.63 -10.98 -4.46
C GLY A 105 -15.12 -10.71 -4.69
N ALA A 106 -15.47 -10.09 -5.81
CA ALA A 106 -16.84 -9.73 -6.15
C ALA A 106 -17.67 -10.89 -6.76
N VAL A 107 -17.02 -11.94 -7.21
CA VAL A 107 -17.66 -13.09 -7.87
C VAL A 107 -18.02 -14.22 -6.89
N LYS A 108 -17.97 -14.00 -5.58
CA LYS A 108 -18.54 -14.88 -4.56
C LYS A 108 -19.97 -14.44 -4.24
N GLY A 109 -20.79 -14.53 -5.21
CA GLY A 109 -22.22 -14.37 -5.05
C GLY A 109 -22.93 -15.49 -5.77
#